data_ac480e07427cb3aba546e4cdc6c21573
#
_entry.id   ac480e07427cb3aba546e4cdc6c21573
#
_cell.length_a   1.000
_cell.length_b   1.000
_cell.length_c   1.000
_cell.angle_alpha   90.00
_cell.angle_beta   90.00
_cell.angle_gamma   90.00
#
_symmetry.space_group_name_H-M   'P 1'
#
loop_
_entity.id
_entity.type
_entity.pdbx_description
1 polymer ?
#
loop_
_entity_poly.entity_id
_entity_poly.type
_entity_poly.pdbx_seq_one_letter_code
_entity_poly.pdbx_strand_id
1 'polypeptide(L)'
;MAEAVLSFRSVQHRHALPAPTLFKPWAKRAGPGIVGLSLDLYEGCVLGLIGPNGAGKTTLLRMMAGVLPVQKGKVESRFDTDVWQPVDDLRQWVGHMPEQVRWQGRTTVHEALSQLGEMRGTSETKIERLLALVGLRSRRDDALDNLSQGMRQRLSIAAALLGSPKVLLLDEPFNGLDPVAAEAFAALVRTLASKGVSVVISSHMVAQLEGLIDRIGLLHRGQFLDEGPLEDVERRLGLEGRYTITGEGAADISSFAPEEDVLERHQDDDGWSLTVKRDPKSVLSAAVDADVNITSWAPVRPNLVEWLCAATGMSVDDISLEVASSAMLPMRTVEVGEDE
;
A
#
# COMPACT_ATOMS: atom_id res chain seq x y z
N MET A 1 -16.47 13.78 -9.50
CA MET A 1 -15.77 12.46 -9.50
C MET A 1 -14.37 12.70 -10.04
N ALA A 2 -13.34 12.14 -9.42
CA ALA A 2 -11.98 12.22 -9.95
C ALA A 2 -11.91 11.57 -11.34
N GLU A 3 -11.11 12.14 -12.21
CA GLU A 3 -10.99 11.69 -13.60
C GLU A 3 -9.85 10.69 -13.75
N ALA A 4 -10.06 9.58 -14.47
CA ALA A 4 -9.02 8.60 -14.71
C ALA A 4 -7.96 9.19 -15.65
N VAL A 5 -6.69 9.12 -15.29
CA VAL A 5 -5.59 9.74 -16.03
C VAL A 5 -4.56 8.75 -16.58
N LEU A 6 -4.48 7.55 -15.99
CA LEU A 6 -3.61 6.46 -16.44
C LEU A 6 -4.38 5.14 -16.35
N SER A 7 -4.33 4.35 -17.41
CA SER A 7 -5.08 3.11 -17.56
C SER A 7 -4.19 1.95 -17.96
N PHE A 8 -4.30 0.87 -17.23
CA PHE A 8 -3.72 -0.43 -17.53
C PHE A 8 -4.84 -1.37 -17.96
N ARG A 9 -4.72 -2.05 -19.11
CA ARG A 9 -5.73 -2.97 -19.64
C ARG A 9 -5.12 -4.34 -19.88
N SER A 10 -5.59 -5.33 -19.12
CA SER A 10 -5.18 -6.74 -19.20
C SER A 10 -3.66 -6.91 -19.21
N VAL A 11 -2.95 -6.09 -18.40
CA VAL A 11 -1.49 -6.11 -18.37
C VAL A 11 -0.95 -7.38 -17.73
N GLN A 12 0.18 -7.85 -18.25
CA GLN A 12 0.85 -9.04 -17.78
C GLN A 12 2.35 -8.82 -17.71
N HIS A 13 2.96 -9.33 -16.64
CA HIS A 13 4.40 -9.56 -16.51
C HIS A 13 4.64 -10.84 -15.71
N ARG A 14 5.38 -11.78 -16.24
CA ARG A 14 5.82 -12.99 -15.52
C ARG A 14 7.33 -13.07 -15.51
N HIS A 15 7.88 -13.34 -14.34
CA HIS A 15 9.31 -13.54 -14.18
C HIS A 15 9.73 -14.83 -14.91
N ALA A 16 10.89 -14.80 -15.54
CA ALA A 16 11.47 -15.99 -16.15
C ALA A 16 12.27 -16.77 -15.11
N LEU A 17 11.83 -17.99 -14.80
CA LEU A 17 12.54 -18.87 -13.89
C LEU A 17 13.37 -19.89 -14.69
N PRO A 18 14.59 -20.27 -14.24
CA PRO A 18 15.33 -21.34 -14.84
C PRO A 18 14.52 -22.66 -14.84
N ALA A 19 14.49 -23.34 -15.94
CA ALA A 19 13.89 -24.67 -16.08
C ALA A 19 14.78 -25.54 -16.98
N PRO A 20 16.04 -25.78 -16.56
CA PRO A 20 17.01 -26.51 -17.38
C PRO A 20 16.56 -27.95 -17.63
N THR A 21 16.70 -28.40 -18.85
CA THR A 21 16.55 -29.81 -19.27
C THR A 21 17.85 -30.34 -19.84
N LEU A 22 17.99 -31.65 -19.92
CA LEU A 22 19.20 -32.30 -20.47
C LEU A 22 19.58 -31.76 -21.85
N PHE A 23 18.56 -31.41 -22.67
CA PHE A 23 18.78 -30.90 -24.04
C PHE A 23 18.73 -29.38 -24.17
N LYS A 24 18.26 -28.67 -23.14
CA LYS A 24 18.14 -27.21 -23.13
C LYS A 24 18.48 -26.66 -21.73
N PRO A 25 19.78 -26.58 -21.39
CA PRO A 25 20.23 -26.11 -20.09
C PRO A 25 19.88 -24.65 -19.83
N TRP A 26 19.58 -23.86 -20.87
CA TRP A 26 19.13 -22.47 -20.78
C TRP A 26 17.59 -22.28 -20.77
N ALA A 27 16.83 -23.38 -20.75
CA ALA A 27 15.38 -23.29 -20.79
C ALA A 27 14.85 -22.54 -19.58
N LYS A 28 13.81 -21.72 -19.82
CA LYS A 28 13.12 -20.94 -18.80
C LYS A 28 11.63 -21.29 -18.81
N ARG A 29 11.02 -21.26 -17.65
CA ARG A 29 9.55 -21.35 -17.47
C ARG A 29 8.99 -20.04 -16.96
N ALA A 30 7.71 -19.79 -17.21
CA ALA A 30 7.01 -18.67 -16.61
C ALA A 30 6.91 -18.86 -15.10
N GLY A 31 7.42 -17.89 -14.36
CA GLY A 31 7.33 -17.82 -12.92
C GLY A 31 6.11 -16.98 -12.43
N PRO A 32 6.09 -16.61 -11.15
CA PRO A 32 5.07 -15.73 -10.61
C PRO A 32 5.16 -14.34 -11.26
N GLY A 33 4.14 -13.53 -11.09
CA GLY A 33 4.07 -12.18 -11.64
C GLY A 33 2.63 -11.69 -11.68
N ILE A 34 2.36 -10.70 -12.52
CA ILE A 34 1.04 -10.13 -12.75
C ILE A 34 0.42 -10.77 -13.99
N VAL A 35 -0.87 -11.10 -13.91
CA VAL A 35 -1.59 -11.81 -14.97
C VAL A 35 -2.95 -11.16 -15.26
N GLY A 36 -3.07 -10.53 -16.44
CA GLY A 36 -4.35 -10.02 -16.93
C GLY A 36 -4.99 -8.91 -16.08
N LEU A 37 -4.16 -8.13 -15.36
CA LEU A 37 -4.64 -7.09 -14.47
C LEU A 37 -5.09 -5.85 -15.24
N SER A 38 -6.24 -5.29 -14.86
CA SER A 38 -6.73 -4.00 -15.34
C SER A 38 -6.91 -3.04 -14.18
N LEU A 39 -6.50 -1.77 -14.36
CA LEU A 39 -6.51 -0.76 -13.32
C LEU A 39 -6.57 0.63 -13.94
N ASP A 40 -7.39 1.50 -13.35
CA ASP A 40 -7.41 2.93 -13.66
C ASP A 40 -6.89 3.74 -12.47
N LEU A 41 -5.97 4.66 -12.73
CA LEU A 41 -5.53 5.65 -11.75
C LEU A 41 -6.23 6.97 -12.01
N TYR A 42 -6.70 7.60 -10.95
CA TYR A 42 -7.49 8.82 -10.97
C TYR A 42 -6.66 9.99 -10.45
N GLU A 43 -6.83 11.16 -11.06
CA GLU A 43 -6.12 12.38 -10.64
C GLU A 43 -6.41 12.71 -9.17
N GLY A 44 -5.35 12.98 -8.42
CA GLY A 44 -5.45 13.34 -7.01
C GLY A 44 -6.04 12.27 -6.09
N CYS A 45 -6.09 11.01 -6.55
CA CYS A 45 -6.64 9.89 -5.80
C CYS A 45 -5.51 9.05 -5.20
N VAL A 46 -5.72 8.56 -3.99
CA VAL A 46 -4.81 7.64 -3.30
C VAL A 46 -5.36 6.22 -3.39
N LEU A 47 -4.66 5.34 -4.12
CA LEU A 47 -4.97 3.92 -4.22
C LEU A 47 -4.11 3.11 -3.24
N GLY A 48 -4.74 2.39 -2.32
CA GLY A 48 -4.10 1.37 -1.49
C GLY A 48 -4.01 0.03 -2.23
N LEU A 49 -2.79 -0.44 -2.49
CA LEU A 49 -2.55 -1.77 -3.07
C LEU A 49 -2.25 -2.75 -1.94
N ILE A 50 -3.24 -3.56 -1.59
CA ILE A 50 -3.22 -4.43 -0.42
C ILE A 50 -3.10 -5.90 -0.83
N GLY A 51 -2.35 -6.67 -0.07
CA GLY A 51 -2.19 -8.10 -0.29
C GLY A 51 -1.02 -8.68 0.51
N PRO A 52 -0.96 -9.99 0.66
CA PRO A 52 0.10 -10.66 1.39
C PRO A 52 1.46 -10.51 0.69
N ASN A 53 2.52 -10.88 1.40
CA ASN A 53 3.85 -10.98 0.79
C ASN A 53 3.81 -11.99 -0.36
N GLY A 54 4.47 -11.65 -1.48
CA GLY A 54 4.42 -12.49 -2.68
C GLY A 54 3.16 -12.35 -3.55
N ALA A 55 2.15 -11.54 -3.15
CA ALA A 55 0.95 -11.30 -3.95
C ALA A 55 1.22 -10.62 -5.30
N GLY A 56 2.39 -9.97 -5.46
CA GLY A 56 2.78 -9.27 -6.68
C GLY A 56 2.77 -7.75 -6.59
N LYS A 57 2.56 -7.15 -5.40
CA LYS A 57 2.51 -5.69 -5.19
C LYS A 57 3.73 -4.97 -5.79
N THR A 58 4.94 -5.34 -5.34
CA THR A 58 6.19 -4.77 -5.85
C THR A 58 6.37 -5.01 -7.36
N THR A 59 5.96 -6.17 -7.87
CA THR A 59 6.02 -6.45 -9.32
C THR A 59 5.10 -5.50 -10.10
N LEU A 60 3.88 -5.28 -9.60
CA LEU A 60 2.92 -4.34 -10.21
C LEU A 60 3.48 -2.91 -10.16
N LEU A 61 3.96 -2.45 -9.00
CA LEU A 61 4.56 -1.11 -8.87
C LEU A 61 5.76 -0.93 -9.83
N ARG A 62 6.64 -1.92 -9.96
CA ARG A 62 7.77 -1.87 -10.90
C ARG A 62 7.33 -1.84 -12.36
N MET A 63 6.23 -2.53 -12.71
CA MET A 63 5.62 -2.42 -14.05
C MET A 63 5.07 -1.01 -14.28
N MET A 64 4.35 -0.47 -13.31
CA MET A 64 3.80 0.89 -13.37
C MET A 64 4.89 1.95 -13.40
N ALA A 65 6.04 1.69 -12.79
CA ALA A 65 7.21 2.56 -12.83
C ALA A 65 8.02 2.46 -14.16
N GLY A 66 7.64 1.57 -15.07
CA GLY A 66 8.41 1.30 -16.29
C GLY A 66 9.76 0.61 -16.04
N VAL A 67 9.96 0.02 -14.85
CA VAL A 67 11.16 -0.76 -14.50
C VAL A 67 11.05 -2.18 -15.07
N LEU A 68 9.86 -2.78 -15.01
CA LEU A 68 9.56 -4.06 -15.62
C LEU A 68 8.67 -3.85 -16.86
N PRO A 69 8.96 -4.57 -17.97
CA PRO A 69 8.19 -4.39 -19.20
C PRO A 69 6.78 -4.97 -19.04
N VAL A 70 5.80 -4.32 -19.64
CA VAL A 70 4.48 -4.90 -19.88
C VAL A 70 4.61 -5.89 -21.03
N GLN A 71 4.54 -7.19 -20.73
CA GLN A 71 4.72 -8.26 -21.72
C GLN A 71 3.46 -8.47 -22.57
N LYS A 72 2.28 -8.20 -22.00
CA LYS A 72 0.99 -8.24 -22.69
C LYS A 72 0.08 -7.15 -22.13
N GLY A 73 -0.93 -6.79 -22.89
CA GLY A 73 -1.88 -5.73 -22.52
C GLY A 73 -1.51 -4.38 -23.09
N LYS A 74 -2.19 -3.33 -22.60
CA LYS A 74 -2.01 -1.95 -23.03
C LYS A 74 -1.89 -1.03 -21.84
N VAL A 75 -1.13 0.06 -22.01
CA VAL A 75 -1.06 1.17 -21.07
C VAL A 75 -1.36 2.45 -21.84
N GLU A 76 -2.32 3.20 -21.37
CA GLU A 76 -2.80 4.42 -22.01
C GLU A 76 -2.91 5.54 -20.97
N SER A 77 -2.59 6.77 -21.33
CA SER A 77 -2.73 7.94 -20.46
C SER A 77 -3.40 9.10 -21.18
N ARG A 78 -3.84 10.08 -20.38
CA ARG A 78 -4.31 11.37 -20.85
C ARG A 78 -3.74 12.51 -20.00
N PHE A 79 -2.47 12.41 -19.65
CA PHE A 79 -1.79 13.41 -18.82
C PHE A 79 -1.69 14.81 -19.47
N ASP A 80 -1.54 14.85 -20.79
CA ASP A 80 -1.35 16.10 -21.55
C ASP A 80 -2.50 16.42 -22.49
N THR A 81 -3.44 15.51 -22.66
CA THR A 81 -4.57 15.63 -23.59
C THR A 81 -5.81 15.00 -22.98
N ASP A 82 -7.00 15.43 -23.41
CA ASP A 82 -8.27 14.82 -23.00
C ASP A 82 -8.55 13.48 -23.70
N VAL A 83 -7.65 13.02 -24.55
CA VAL A 83 -7.78 11.78 -25.33
C VAL A 83 -6.79 10.75 -24.81
N TRP A 84 -7.26 9.51 -24.63
CA TRP A 84 -6.41 8.38 -24.29
C TRP A 84 -5.37 8.10 -25.37
N GLN A 85 -4.10 8.05 -24.97
CA GLN A 85 -2.98 7.76 -25.86
C GLN A 85 -2.10 6.66 -25.27
N PRO A 86 -1.54 5.77 -26.12
CA PRO A 86 -0.56 4.80 -25.66
C PRO A 86 0.62 5.48 -24.97
N VAL A 87 1.15 4.85 -23.92
CA VAL A 87 2.32 5.33 -23.19
C VAL A 87 3.54 4.48 -23.57
N ASP A 88 4.50 5.10 -24.26
CA ASP A 88 5.75 4.44 -24.64
C ASP A 88 6.75 4.36 -23.48
N ASP A 89 6.80 5.40 -22.65
CA ASP A 89 7.70 5.47 -21.49
C ASP A 89 7.02 6.05 -20.25
N LEU A 90 6.63 5.18 -19.34
CA LEU A 90 6.02 5.54 -18.06
C LEU A 90 6.94 6.35 -17.15
N ARG A 91 8.26 6.22 -17.28
CA ARG A 91 9.26 6.86 -16.41
C ARG A 91 9.22 8.39 -16.48
N GLN A 92 8.65 8.96 -17.53
CA GLN A 92 8.48 10.40 -17.68
C GLN A 92 7.42 10.96 -16.71
N TRP A 93 6.41 10.13 -16.37
CA TRP A 93 5.22 10.54 -15.64
C TRP A 93 5.19 10.03 -14.20
N VAL A 94 6.04 9.04 -13.90
CA VAL A 94 5.97 8.25 -12.67
C VAL A 94 7.19 8.50 -11.80
N GLY A 95 6.94 8.85 -10.54
CA GLY A 95 7.93 8.78 -9.46
C GLY A 95 7.76 7.46 -8.72
N HIS A 96 8.85 6.80 -8.37
CA HIS A 96 8.81 5.53 -7.68
C HIS A 96 9.74 5.52 -6.47
N MET A 97 9.19 5.21 -5.31
CA MET A 97 9.92 4.92 -4.09
C MET A 97 9.86 3.41 -3.85
N PRO A 98 10.93 2.65 -4.10
CA PRO A 98 10.97 1.24 -3.79
C PRO A 98 11.06 0.99 -2.27
N GLU A 99 10.65 -0.19 -1.82
CA GLU A 99 10.64 -0.58 -0.40
C GLU A 99 12.01 -0.38 0.29
N GLN A 100 13.10 -0.72 -0.42
CA GLN A 100 14.44 -0.59 0.11
C GLN A 100 15.23 0.45 -0.69
N VAL A 101 15.48 1.60 -0.09
CA VAL A 101 16.41 2.60 -0.59
C VAL A 101 17.55 2.75 0.41
N ARG A 102 18.78 2.50 -0.04
CA ARG A 102 19.97 2.65 0.79
C ARG A 102 20.58 4.03 0.58
N TRP A 103 20.25 4.96 1.47
CA TRP A 103 20.93 6.24 1.57
C TRP A 103 22.13 6.07 2.50
N GLN A 104 23.35 6.03 1.93
CA GLN A 104 24.59 5.77 2.66
C GLN A 104 25.72 6.64 2.12
N GLY A 105 26.71 6.88 2.96
CA GLY A 105 27.94 7.60 2.62
C GLY A 105 27.98 9.01 3.18
N ARG A 106 29.09 9.69 2.84
CA ARG A 106 29.41 11.03 3.34
C ARG A 106 28.81 12.16 2.48
N THR A 107 28.23 11.82 1.34
CA THR A 107 27.50 12.77 0.49
C THR A 107 26.37 13.39 1.30
N THR A 108 26.15 14.67 1.15
CA THR A 108 25.09 15.37 1.85
C THR A 108 23.72 15.08 1.23
N VAL A 109 22.66 15.31 2.00
CA VAL A 109 21.26 15.19 1.53
C VAL A 109 21.03 16.03 0.27
N HIS A 110 21.53 17.26 0.27
CA HIS A 110 21.39 18.18 -0.86
C HIS A 110 22.15 17.68 -2.08
N GLU A 111 23.43 17.32 -1.95
CA GLU A 111 24.25 16.81 -3.06
C GLU A 111 23.64 15.55 -3.69
N ALA A 112 23.18 14.62 -2.86
CA ALA A 112 22.55 13.39 -3.35
C ALA A 112 21.28 13.68 -4.15
N LEU A 113 20.43 14.59 -3.66
CA LEU A 113 19.19 14.95 -4.36
C LEU A 113 19.46 15.76 -5.62
N SER A 114 20.50 16.64 -5.61
CA SER A 114 20.94 17.43 -6.77
C SER A 114 21.47 16.53 -7.89
N GLN A 115 22.31 15.55 -7.58
CA GLN A 115 22.82 14.58 -8.57
C GLN A 115 21.68 13.81 -9.26
N LEU A 116 20.69 13.35 -8.49
CA LEU A 116 19.51 12.70 -9.06
C LEU A 116 18.63 13.69 -9.83
N GLY A 117 18.56 14.94 -9.37
CA GLY A 117 17.80 16.02 -9.99
C GLY A 117 18.32 16.39 -11.37
N GLU A 118 19.64 16.45 -11.54
CA GLU A 118 20.29 16.69 -12.84
C GLU A 118 19.86 15.64 -13.87
N MET A 119 19.81 14.35 -13.48
CA MET A 119 19.36 13.26 -14.36
C MET A 119 17.89 13.39 -14.79
N ARG A 120 17.08 14.12 -14.01
CA ARG A 120 15.65 14.35 -14.25
C ARG A 120 15.36 15.77 -14.75
N GLY A 121 16.38 16.55 -15.09
CA GLY A 121 16.23 17.96 -15.52
C GLY A 121 15.59 18.86 -14.47
N THR A 122 15.78 18.56 -13.18
CA THR A 122 15.17 19.28 -12.06
C THR A 122 16.09 20.43 -11.65
N SER A 123 15.55 21.65 -11.62
CA SER A 123 16.32 22.84 -11.23
C SER A 123 16.64 22.86 -9.73
N GLU A 124 17.72 23.54 -9.36
CA GLU A 124 18.16 23.71 -7.98
C GLU A 124 17.05 24.33 -7.09
N THR A 125 16.37 25.35 -7.61
CA THR A 125 15.22 25.95 -6.90
C THR A 125 14.13 24.94 -6.56
N LYS A 126 13.92 23.94 -7.42
CA LYS A 126 12.94 22.89 -7.18
C LYS A 126 13.45 21.88 -6.14
N ILE A 127 14.73 21.55 -6.16
CA ILE A 127 15.37 20.69 -5.15
C ILE A 127 15.18 21.29 -3.75
N GLU A 128 15.45 22.58 -3.58
CA GLU A 128 15.22 23.30 -2.32
C GLU A 128 13.74 23.23 -1.87
N ARG A 129 12.80 23.38 -2.81
CA ARG A 129 11.37 23.24 -2.52
C ARG A 129 10.99 21.81 -2.11
N LEU A 130 11.60 20.80 -2.73
CA LEU A 130 11.37 19.40 -2.36
C LEU A 130 11.91 19.11 -0.97
N LEU A 131 13.12 19.57 -0.65
CA LEU A 131 13.69 19.43 0.69
C LEU A 131 12.81 20.12 1.77
N ALA A 132 12.27 21.29 1.45
CA ALA A 132 11.32 21.96 2.34
C ALA A 132 10.01 21.18 2.49
N LEU A 133 9.45 20.64 1.38
CA LEU A 133 8.21 19.87 1.35
C LEU A 133 8.30 18.62 2.23
N VAL A 134 9.42 17.90 2.17
CA VAL A 134 9.64 16.68 2.96
C VAL A 134 10.22 16.97 4.36
N GLY A 135 10.37 18.23 4.74
CA GLY A 135 10.88 18.64 6.06
C GLY A 135 12.37 18.34 6.29
N LEU A 136 13.18 18.29 5.23
CA LEU A 136 14.64 18.04 5.31
C LEU A 136 15.49 19.27 5.03
N ARG A 137 14.90 20.47 4.87
CA ARG A 137 15.65 21.69 4.54
C ARG A 137 16.72 22.03 5.58
N SER A 138 16.43 21.87 6.87
CA SER A 138 17.39 22.13 7.95
C SER A 138 18.47 21.05 8.07
N ARG A 139 18.35 19.95 7.37
CA ARG A 139 19.26 18.80 7.33
C ARG A 139 19.96 18.64 5.98
N ARG A 140 19.86 19.64 5.12
CA ARG A 140 20.38 19.59 3.74
C ARG A 140 21.87 19.27 3.67
N ASP A 141 22.64 19.74 4.65
CA ASP A 141 24.10 19.60 4.71
C ASP A 141 24.53 18.40 5.57
N ASP A 142 23.58 17.64 6.16
CA ASP A 142 23.86 16.41 6.88
C ASP A 142 24.30 15.30 5.91
N ALA A 143 25.30 14.50 6.32
CA ALA A 143 25.68 13.30 5.59
C ALA A 143 24.58 12.24 5.61
N LEU A 144 24.45 11.47 4.54
CA LEU A 144 23.43 10.41 4.42
C LEU A 144 23.50 9.37 5.54
N ASP A 145 24.72 9.07 6.05
CA ASP A 145 24.90 8.14 7.15
C ASP A 145 24.26 8.62 8.46
N ASN A 146 24.12 9.93 8.64
CA ASN A 146 23.57 10.56 9.85
C ASN A 146 22.03 10.64 9.86
N LEU A 147 21.36 10.18 8.79
CA LEU A 147 19.92 10.24 8.69
C LEU A 147 19.24 9.12 9.50
N SER A 148 18.18 9.46 10.24
CA SER A 148 17.26 8.47 10.79
C SER A 148 16.49 7.73 9.68
N GLN A 149 15.87 6.60 10.01
CA GLN A 149 15.07 5.83 9.07
C GLN A 149 13.95 6.71 8.46
N GLY A 150 13.21 7.45 9.27
CA GLY A 150 12.16 8.36 8.79
C GLY A 150 12.69 9.50 7.93
N MET A 151 13.90 10.00 8.17
CA MET A 151 14.55 11.01 7.31
C MET A 151 14.95 10.40 5.96
N ARG A 152 15.48 9.18 5.95
CA ARG A 152 15.79 8.43 4.72
C ARG A 152 14.52 8.18 3.89
N GLN A 153 13.43 7.83 4.53
CA GLN A 153 12.12 7.66 3.87
C GLN A 153 11.65 8.95 3.21
N ARG A 154 11.72 10.09 3.94
CA ARG A 154 11.37 11.41 3.41
C ARG A 154 12.28 11.84 2.25
N LEU A 155 13.58 11.52 2.33
CA LEU A 155 14.49 11.76 1.20
C LEU A 155 14.14 10.93 -0.02
N SER A 156 13.72 9.66 0.18
CA SER A 156 13.25 8.79 -0.91
C SER A 156 12.03 9.34 -1.62
N ILE A 157 11.10 9.98 -0.88
CA ILE A 157 9.96 10.67 -1.49
C ILE A 157 10.43 11.88 -2.28
N ALA A 158 11.34 12.71 -1.73
CA ALA A 158 11.87 13.85 -2.45
C ALA A 158 12.51 13.39 -3.78
N ALA A 159 13.26 12.29 -3.75
CA ALA A 159 13.85 11.70 -4.96
C ALA A 159 12.78 11.21 -5.95
N ALA A 160 11.71 10.57 -5.46
CA ALA A 160 10.60 10.13 -6.30
C ALA A 160 9.81 11.28 -6.93
N LEU A 161 9.82 12.47 -6.30
CA LEU A 161 9.16 13.69 -6.80
C LEU A 161 10.01 14.51 -7.79
N LEU A 162 11.26 14.13 -8.03
CA LEU A 162 12.09 14.75 -9.07
C LEU A 162 11.42 14.59 -10.44
N GLY A 163 11.55 15.59 -11.30
CA GLY A 163 10.90 15.60 -12.61
C GLY A 163 9.41 15.98 -12.61
N SER A 164 8.76 16.21 -11.45
CA SER A 164 7.31 16.52 -11.34
C SER A 164 6.39 15.41 -11.84
N PRO A 165 6.47 14.22 -11.28
CA PRO A 165 5.64 13.11 -11.72
C PRO A 165 4.13 13.41 -11.54
N LYS A 166 3.32 12.86 -12.41
CA LYS A 166 1.85 12.85 -12.32
C LYS A 166 1.35 11.71 -11.42
N VAL A 167 2.14 10.64 -11.32
CA VAL A 167 1.86 9.47 -10.50
C VAL A 167 3.02 9.20 -9.56
N LEU A 168 2.74 8.98 -8.29
CA LEU A 168 3.71 8.60 -7.27
C LEU A 168 3.42 7.18 -6.78
N LEU A 169 4.40 6.29 -6.90
CA LEU A 169 4.32 4.90 -6.47
C LEU A 169 5.18 4.71 -5.23
N LEU A 170 4.59 4.21 -4.15
CA LEU A 170 5.21 4.04 -2.85
C LEU A 170 5.11 2.57 -2.41
N ASP A 171 6.26 1.88 -2.37
CA ASP A 171 6.31 0.47 -2.00
C ASP A 171 6.60 0.33 -0.50
N GLU A 172 5.61 -0.14 0.27
CA GLU A 172 5.65 -0.35 1.73
C GLU A 172 6.21 0.88 2.51
N PRO A 173 5.71 2.10 2.28
CA PRO A 173 6.37 3.32 2.77
C PRO A 173 6.28 3.54 4.28
N PHE A 174 5.40 2.83 4.97
CA PHE A 174 5.22 2.94 6.43
C PHE A 174 6.16 2.04 7.22
N ASN A 175 6.87 1.10 6.55
CA ASN A 175 7.75 0.16 7.23
C ASN A 175 8.88 0.88 7.97
N GLY A 176 8.99 0.60 9.29
CA GLY A 176 10.04 1.17 10.13
C GLY A 176 9.85 2.64 10.52
N LEU A 177 8.67 3.23 10.30
CA LEU A 177 8.29 4.53 10.82
C LEU A 177 7.68 4.39 12.22
N ASP A 178 8.03 5.31 13.10
CA ASP A 178 7.28 5.51 14.34
C ASP A 178 5.92 6.16 14.05
N PRO A 179 4.95 6.13 14.99
CA PRO A 179 3.61 6.68 14.75
C PRO A 179 3.59 8.16 14.32
N VAL A 180 4.46 8.99 14.89
CA VAL A 180 4.54 10.43 14.57
C VAL A 180 5.05 10.63 13.14
N ALA A 181 6.09 9.88 12.76
CA ALA A 181 6.63 9.90 11.40
C ALA A 181 5.61 9.39 10.38
N ALA A 182 4.86 8.33 10.73
CA ALA A 182 3.79 7.78 9.87
C ALA A 182 2.66 8.78 9.64
N GLU A 183 2.22 9.50 10.66
CA GLU A 183 1.19 10.54 10.53
C GLU A 183 1.68 11.71 9.65
N ALA A 184 2.91 12.20 9.89
CA ALA A 184 3.51 13.25 9.07
C ALA A 184 3.64 12.81 7.60
N PHE A 185 3.97 11.54 7.36
CA PHE A 185 4.04 10.96 6.04
C PHE A 185 2.65 10.90 5.37
N ALA A 186 1.62 10.45 6.07
CA ALA A 186 0.25 10.42 5.58
C ALA A 186 -0.24 11.82 5.20
N ALA A 187 0.06 12.83 6.03
CA ALA A 187 -0.26 14.24 5.74
C ALA A 187 0.44 14.74 4.46
N LEU A 188 1.70 14.36 4.24
CA LEU A 188 2.45 14.67 3.02
C LEU A 188 1.78 14.03 1.79
N VAL A 189 1.41 12.75 1.85
CA VAL A 189 0.71 12.05 0.76
C VAL A 189 -0.60 12.74 0.40
N ARG A 190 -1.41 13.10 1.40
CA ARG A 190 -2.66 13.86 1.18
C ARG A 190 -2.41 15.21 0.53
N THR A 191 -1.35 15.90 0.96
CA THR A 191 -0.96 17.18 0.36
C THR A 191 -0.59 17.03 -1.11
N LEU A 192 0.10 15.94 -1.49
CA LEU A 192 0.43 15.66 -2.88
C LEU A 192 -0.82 15.31 -3.70
N ALA A 193 -1.69 14.47 -3.16
CA ALA A 193 -2.96 14.10 -3.80
C ALA A 193 -3.84 15.34 -4.03
N SER A 194 -3.99 16.21 -3.03
CA SER A 194 -4.76 17.47 -3.18
C SER A 194 -4.20 18.42 -4.24
N LYS A 195 -2.94 18.24 -4.66
CA LYS A 195 -2.30 18.96 -5.77
C LYS A 195 -2.41 18.24 -7.12
N GLY A 196 -3.24 17.20 -7.21
CA GLY A 196 -3.49 16.45 -8.44
C GLY A 196 -2.53 15.29 -8.70
N VAL A 197 -1.60 14.97 -7.79
CA VAL A 197 -0.74 13.79 -7.95
C VAL A 197 -1.53 12.54 -7.62
N SER A 198 -1.62 11.59 -8.55
CA SER A 198 -2.18 10.27 -8.28
C SER A 198 -1.18 9.46 -7.46
N VAL A 199 -1.59 8.86 -6.35
CA VAL A 199 -0.67 8.11 -5.48
C VAL A 199 -1.11 6.65 -5.40
N VAL A 200 -0.15 5.73 -5.51
CA VAL A 200 -0.36 4.29 -5.25
C VAL A 200 0.55 3.88 -4.11
N ILE A 201 -0.03 3.31 -3.07
CA ILE A 201 0.69 2.88 -1.87
C ILE A 201 0.49 1.38 -1.70
N SER A 202 1.57 0.59 -1.70
CA SER A 202 1.48 -0.80 -1.30
C SER A 202 1.55 -0.94 0.22
N SER A 203 0.78 -1.86 0.76
CA SER A 203 0.90 -2.30 2.15
C SER A 203 0.40 -3.73 2.32
N HIS A 204 0.94 -4.42 3.30
CA HIS A 204 0.40 -5.67 3.83
C HIS A 204 -0.45 -5.44 5.10
N MET A 205 -0.56 -4.19 5.58
CA MET A 205 -1.33 -3.80 6.77
C MET A 205 -2.39 -2.77 6.38
N VAL A 206 -3.65 -3.19 6.34
CA VAL A 206 -4.79 -2.32 5.97
C VAL A 206 -4.91 -1.12 6.92
N ALA A 207 -4.71 -1.35 8.21
CA ALA A 207 -4.84 -0.31 9.25
C ALA A 207 -3.88 0.89 9.04
N GLN A 208 -2.71 0.68 8.44
CA GLN A 208 -1.77 1.77 8.13
C GLN A 208 -2.29 2.74 7.06
N LEU A 209 -3.22 2.29 6.24
CA LEU A 209 -3.79 3.06 5.13
C LEU A 209 -5.14 3.68 5.47
N GLU A 210 -5.65 3.41 6.68
CA GLU A 210 -6.93 3.92 7.12
C GLU A 210 -6.98 5.46 7.06
N GLY A 211 -8.09 5.96 6.54
CA GLY A 211 -8.29 7.38 6.34
C GLY A 211 -7.32 8.06 5.37
N LEU A 212 -6.38 7.32 4.75
CA LEU A 212 -5.45 7.84 3.75
C LEU A 212 -5.88 7.52 2.32
N ILE A 213 -6.43 6.31 2.09
CA ILE A 213 -6.79 5.83 0.75
C ILE A 213 -8.24 6.17 0.38
N ASP A 214 -8.45 6.48 -0.88
CA ASP A 214 -9.77 6.69 -1.49
C ASP A 214 -10.27 5.40 -2.15
N ARG A 215 -9.35 4.60 -2.67
CA ARG A 215 -9.61 3.36 -3.39
C ARG A 215 -8.69 2.26 -2.89
N ILE A 216 -9.13 1.02 -3.04
CA ILE A 216 -8.38 -0.18 -2.68
C ILE A 216 -8.27 -1.11 -3.88
N GLY A 217 -7.11 -1.75 -4.04
CA GLY A 217 -6.90 -2.88 -4.92
C GLY A 217 -6.40 -4.07 -4.10
N LEU A 218 -7.24 -5.09 -3.94
CA LEU A 218 -6.91 -6.29 -3.20
C LEU A 218 -6.20 -7.28 -4.12
N LEU A 219 -4.90 -7.41 -3.97
CA LEU A 219 -4.04 -8.23 -4.83
C LEU A 219 -3.72 -9.58 -4.18
N HIS A 220 -3.92 -10.65 -4.94
CA HIS A 220 -3.57 -12.01 -4.54
C HIS A 220 -3.07 -12.80 -5.74
N ARG A 221 -1.91 -13.47 -5.58
CA ARG A 221 -1.28 -14.31 -6.64
C ARG A 221 -1.19 -13.65 -8.02
N GLY A 222 -0.92 -12.34 -8.05
CA GLY A 222 -0.74 -11.56 -9.27
C GLY A 222 -2.01 -11.13 -9.99
N GLN A 223 -3.15 -11.22 -9.34
CA GLN A 223 -4.46 -10.78 -9.85
C GLN A 223 -5.18 -9.93 -8.81
N PHE A 224 -6.02 -9.00 -9.25
CA PHE A 224 -6.99 -8.38 -8.35
C PHE A 224 -8.11 -9.35 -8.03
N LEU A 225 -8.40 -9.49 -6.72
CA LEU A 225 -9.62 -10.14 -6.24
C LEU A 225 -10.79 -9.15 -6.31
N ASP A 226 -10.54 -7.90 -5.90
CA ASP A 226 -11.48 -6.79 -6.03
C ASP A 226 -10.70 -5.46 -6.15
N GLU A 227 -11.33 -4.45 -6.74
CA GLU A 227 -10.79 -3.11 -6.89
C GLU A 227 -11.93 -2.08 -6.95
N GLY A 228 -11.73 -0.93 -6.32
CA GLY A 228 -12.71 0.15 -6.38
C GLY A 228 -12.59 1.15 -5.23
N PRO A 229 -13.55 2.08 -5.12
CA PRO A 229 -13.70 2.89 -3.91
C PRO A 229 -13.77 2.00 -2.68
N LEU A 230 -13.07 2.40 -1.61
CA LEU A 230 -12.91 1.57 -0.41
C LEU A 230 -14.26 1.10 0.15
N GLU A 231 -15.21 2.02 0.33
CA GLU A 231 -16.55 1.72 0.86
C GLU A 231 -17.35 0.76 -0.03
N ASP A 232 -17.18 0.84 -1.35
CA ASP A 232 -17.88 -0.03 -2.29
C ASP A 232 -17.33 -1.46 -2.25
N VAL A 233 -16.00 -1.60 -2.12
CA VAL A 233 -15.35 -2.91 -1.97
C VAL A 233 -15.73 -3.54 -0.63
N GLU A 234 -15.72 -2.78 0.46
CA GLU A 234 -16.19 -3.25 1.78
C GLU A 234 -17.63 -3.77 1.70
N ARG A 235 -18.52 -3.02 1.02
CA ARG A 235 -19.92 -3.42 0.85
C ARG A 235 -20.06 -4.71 0.04
N ARG A 236 -19.35 -4.82 -1.09
CA ARG A 236 -19.40 -6.04 -1.93
C ARG A 236 -18.91 -7.28 -1.20
N LEU A 237 -17.93 -7.13 -0.34
CA LEU A 237 -17.35 -8.22 0.45
C LEU A 237 -18.07 -8.45 1.79
N GLY A 238 -19.09 -7.66 2.14
CA GLY A 238 -19.82 -7.78 3.41
C GLY A 238 -18.97 -7.46 4.63
N LEU A 239 -17.97 -6.57 4.46
CA LEU A 239 -17.02 -6.18 5.50
C LEU A 239 -17.36 -4.84 6.16
N GLU A 240 -18.42 -4.19 5.70
CA GLU A 240 -18.87 -2.89 6.20
C GLU A 240 -19.54 -2.98 7.57
N GLY A 241 -19.59 -1.84 8.27
CA GLY A 241 -20.41 -1.68 9.45
C GLY A 241 -19.96 -2.52 10.64
N ARG A 242 -18.67 -2.63 10.89
CA ARG A 242 -18.11 -3.31 12.05
C ARG A 242 -17.77 -2.32 13.14
N TYR A 243 -18.11 -2.67 14.38
CA TYR A 243 -17.87 -1.83 15.54
C TYR A 243 -17.39 -2.65 16.72
N THR A 244 -16.36 -2.16 17.42
CA THR A 244 -16.00 -2.68 18.74
C THR A 244 -16.56 -1.75 19.81
N ILE A 245 -17.24 -2.35 20.79
CA ILE A 245 -17.79 -1.70 21.95
C ILE A 245 -17.05 -2.27 23.15
N THR A 246 -16.54 -1.40 24.02
CA THR A 246 -15.83 -1.80 25.23
C THR A 246 -16.53 -1.24 26.46
N GLY A 247 -16.47 -1.96 27.54
CA GLY A 247 -17.01 -1.55 28.83
C GLY A 247 -16.23 -2.11 30.00
N GLU A 248 -16.48 -1.57 31.19
CA GLU A 248 -15.86 -1.95 32.45
C GLU A 248 -16.80 -2.88 33.25
N GLY A 249 -16.18 -3.73 34.07
CA GLY A 249 -16.88 -4.61 35.00
C GLY A 249 -17.40 -5.90 34.36
N ALA A 250 -17.88 -6.80 35.23
CA ALA A 250 -18.45 -8.07 34.79
C ALA A 250 -19.86 -7.84 34.23
N ALA A 251 -20.09 -8.23 32.98
CA ALA A 251 -21.40 -8.14 32.34
C ALA A 251 -21.69 -9.42 31.55
N ASP A 252 -22.93 -9.83 31.50
CA ASP A 252 -23.33 -10.89 30.55
C ASP A 252 -23.55 -10.28 29.16
N ILE A 253 -22.43 -10.15 28.42
CA ILE A 253 -22.41 -9.60 27.06
C ILE A 253 -22.98 -10.55 26.01
N SER A 254 -23.36 -11.78 26.41
CA SER A 254 -23.91 -12.78 25.48
C SER A 254 -25.25 -12.38 24.89
N SER A 255 -26.01 -11.57 25.63
CA SER A 255 -27.34 -11.09 25.25
C SER A 255 -27.35 -9.78 24.47
N PHE A 256 -26.17 -9.09 24.32
CA PHE A 256 -26.13 -7.74 23.72
C PHE A 256 -26.30 -7.74 22.21
N ALA A 257 -25.98 -8.85 21.54
CA ALA A 257 -26.16 -8.99 20.11
C ALA A 257 -26.53 -10.45 19.75
N PRO A 258 -27.26 -10.68 18.64
CA PRO A 258 -27.42 -12.00 18.06
C PRO A 258 -26.05 -12.63 17.73
N GLU A 259 -25.88 -13.93 17.98
CA GLU A 259 -24.61 -14.64 17.73
C GLU A 259 -24.14 -14.50 16.27
N GLU A 260 -25.06 -14.42 15.31
CA GLU A 260 -24.75 -14.24 13.89
C GLU A 260 -24.11 -12.88 13.56
N ASP A 261 -24.31 -11.88 14.42
CA ASP A 261 -23.72 -10.55 14.26
C ASP A 261 -22.44 -10.37 15.07
N VAL A 262 -22.09 -11.28 15.97
CA VAL A 262 -20.88 -11.22 16.79
C VAL A 262 -19.69 -11.76 15.99
N LEU A 263 -18.65 -10.92 15.87
CA LEU A 263 -17.37 -11.29 15.24
C LEU A 263 -16.34 -11.76 16.26
N GLU A 264 -16.28 -11.04 17.38
CA GLU A 264 -15.31 -11.31 18.42
C GLU A 264 -15.91 -10.91 19.77
N ARG A 265 -15.59 -11.68 20.80
CA ARG A 265 -16.03 -11.44 22.18
C ARG A 265 -14.84 -11.69 23.09
N HIS A 266 -14.52 -10.69 23.90
CA HIS A 266 -13.53 -10.79 24.96
C HIS A 266 -14.12 -10.29 26.27
N GLN A 267 -13.84 -11.01 27.36
CA GLN A 267 -14.27 -10.64 28.70
C GLN A 267 -13.25 -11.16 29.71
N ASP A 268 -12.87 -10.30 30.65
CA ASP A 268 -12.01 -10.62 31.78
C ASP A 268 -12.59 -9.97 33.07
N ASP A 269 -11.80 -10.00 34.16
CA ASP A 269 -12.24 -9.47 35.45
C ASP A 269 -12.30 -7.93 35.46
N ASP A 270 -11.59 -7.25 34.56
CA ASP A 270 -11.49 -5.79 34.51
C ASP A 270 -12.48 -5.17 33.53
N GLY A 271 -12.90 -5.92 32.51
CA GLY A 271 -13.81 -5.39 31.50
C GLY A 271 -14.23 -6.36 30.40
N TRP A 272 -14.89 -5.81 29.41
CA TRP A 272 -15.37 -6.57 28.25
C TRP A 272 -15.21 -5.82 26.94
N SER A 273 -15.10 -6.55 25.86
CA SER A 273 -15.20 -6.03 24.49
C SER A 273 -16.04 -6.93 23.61
N LEU A 274 -16.81 -6.32 22.72
CA LEU A 274 -17.66 -6.99 21.75
C LEU A 274 -17.50 -6.34 20.39
N THR A 275 -17.02 -7.10 19.42
CA THR A 275 -16.96 -6.67 18.02
C THR A 275 -18.13 -7.25 17.26
N VAL A 276 -18.95 -6.38 16.66
CA VAL A 276 -20.18 -6.76 15.97
C VAL A 276 -20.20 -6.26 14.53
N LYS A 277 -20.97 -6.97 13.71
CA LYS A 277 -21.34 -6.51 12.35
C LYS A 277 -22.55 -5.57 12.46
N ARG A 278 -22.64 -4.62 11.50
CA ARG A 278 -23.79 -3.75 11.33
C ARG A 278 -23.97 -2.69 12.42
N ASP A 279 -25.22 -2.20 12.57
CA ASP A 279 -25.55 -1.07 13.43
C ASP A 279 -25.31 -1.38 14.93
N PRO A 280 -24.43 -0.62 15.60
CA PRO A 280 -24.12 -0.83 17.00
C PRO A 280 -25.28 -0.41 17.94
N LYS A 281 -26.36 0.23 17.45
CA LYS A 281 -27.44 0.77 18.28
C LYS A 281 -28.12 -0.29 19.14
N SER A 282 -28.31 -1.49 18.60
CA SER A 282 -28.90 -2.60 19.36
C SER A 282 -28.03 -3.01 20.55
N VAL A 283 -26.72 -3.10 20.33
CA VAL A 283 -25.74 -3.44 21.37
C VAL A 283 -25.65 -2.33 22.41
N LEU A 284 -25.61 -1.08 21.96
CA LEU A 284 -25.56 0.09 22.86
C LEU A 284 -26.84 0.16 23.71
N SER A 285 -28.02 -0.07 23.12
CA SER A 285 -29.26 -0.09 23.86
C SER A 285 -29.29 -1.22 24.88
N ALA A 286 -28.91 -2.44 24.50
CA ALA A 286 -28.87 -3.58 25.41
C ALA A 286 -27.87 -3.38 26.57
N ALA A 287 -26.71 -2.78 26.31
CA ALA A 287 -25.74 -2.46 27.35
C ALA A 287 -26.24 -1.38 28.31
N VAL A 288 -26.96 -0.36 27.82
CA VAL A 288 -27.60 0.67 28.64
C VAL A 288 -28.75 0.07 29.50
N ASP A 289 -29.57 -0.81 28.90
CA ASP A 289 -30.67 -1.49 29.59
C ASP A 289 -30.16 -2.45 30.68
N ALA A 290 -28.97 -2.99 30.51
CA ALA A 290 -28.28 -3.84 31.49
C ALA A 290 -27.50 -3.06 32.55
N ASP A 291 -27.58 -1.71 32.55
CA ASP A 291 -26.86 -0.80 33.46
C ASP A 291 -25.32 -1.02 33.43
N VAL A 292 -24.77 -1.32 32.26
CA VAL A 292 -23.35 -1.62 32.07
C VAL A 292 -22.62 -0.36 31.63
N ASN A 293 -21.45 -0.12 32.23
CA ASN A 293 -20.63 1.03 31.91
C ASN A 293 -19.90 0.83 30.56
N ILE A 294 -20.29 1.59 29.53
CA ILE A 294 -19.63 1.62 28.23
C ILE A 294 -18.49 2.66 28.28
N THR A 295 -17.28 2.24 28.02
CA THR A 295 -16.09 3.11 28.02
C THR A 295 -15.76 3.65 26.63
N SER A 296 -15.97 2.85 25.57
CA SER A 296 -15.81 3.32 24.20
C SER A 296 -16.65 2.53 23.21
N TRP A 297 -16.87 3.14 22.04
CA TRP A 297 -17.30 2.43 20.85
C TRP A 297 -16.64 3.07 19.63
N ALA A 298 -16.13 2.24 18.72
CA ALA A 298 -15.42 2.71 17.55
C ALA A 298 -15.66 1.78 16.35
N PRO A 299 -15.68 2.33 15.12
CA PRO A 299 -15.67 1.51 13.93
C PRO A 299 -14.35 0.73 13.86
N VAL A 300 -14.42 -0.51 13.41
CA VAL A 300 -13.24 -1.39 13.21
C VAL A 300 -13.12 -1.77 11.75
N ARG A 301 -11.93 -1.63 11.21
CA ARG A 301 -11.61 -2.08 9.88
C ARG A 301 -11.20 -3.56 9.89
N PRO A 302 -11.64 -4.32 8.89
CA PRO A 302 -11.22 -5.70 8.72
C PRO A 302 -9.70 -5.79 8.54
N ASN A 303 -9.08 -6.82 9.10
CA ASN A 303 -7.67 -7.11 8.85
C ASN A 303 -7.46 -7.78 7.47
N LEU A 304 -6.19 -7.93 7.05
CA LEU A 304 -5.88 -8.50 5.73
C LEU A 304 -6.45 -9.92 5.53
N VAL A 305 -6.43 -10.75 6.58
CA VAL A 305 -6.94 -12.13 6.49
C VAL A 305 -8.44 -12.12 6.21
N GLU A 306 -9.19 -11.27 6.91
CA GLU A 306 -10.64 -11.12 6.70
C GLU A 306 -10.98 -10.64 5.29
N TRP A 307 -10.22 -9.66 4.75
CA TRP A 307 -10.35 -9.22 3.37
C TRP A 307 -10.14 -10.35 2.38
N LEU A 308 -9.09 -11.17 2.60
CA LEU A 308 -8.77 -12.30 1.72
C LEU A 308 -9.81 -13.40 1.83
N CYS A 309 -10.25 -13.75 3.05
CA CYS A 309 -11.31 -14.74 3.26
C CYS A 309 -12.61 -14.33 2.55
N ALA A 310 -13.02 -13.06 2.73
CA ALA A 310 -14.25 -12.56 2.11
C ALA A 310 -14.17 -12.57 0.57
N ALA A 311 -13.00 -12.24 0.01
CA ALA A 311 -12.81 -12.15 -1.44
C ALA A 311 -12.56 -13.50 -2.12
N THR A 312 -11.96 -14.47 -1.41
CA THR A 312 -11.61 -15.80 -1.98
C THR A 312 -12.59 -16.91 -1.60
N GLY A 313 -13.34 -16.74 -0.51
CA GLY A 313 -14.16 -17.80 0.10
C GLY A 313 -13.33 -18.87 0.83
N MET A 314 -12.01 -18.65 1.02
CA MET A 314 -11.14 -19.57 1.76
C MET A 314 -11.34 -19.41 3.27
N SER A 315 -11.01 -20.46 4.02
CA SER A 315 -11.05 -20.41 5.49
C SER A 315 -9.94 -19.50 6.06
N VAL A 316 -10.14 -19.04 7.30
CA VAL A 316 -9.13 -18.25 8.03
C VAL A 316 -7.83 -19.05 8.19
N ASP A 317 -7.93 -20.33 8.45
CA ASP A 317 -6.77 -21.22 8.64
C ASP A 317 -5.94 -21.34 7.36
N ASP A 318 -6.59 -21.54 6.20
CA ASP A 318 -5.92 -21.66 4.90
C ASP A 318 -5.22 -20.35 4.52
N ILE A 319 -5.88 -19.22 4.69
CA ILE A 319 -5.30 -17.90 4.42
C ILE A 319 -4.16 -17.59 5.39
N SER A 320 -4.33 -17.90 6.68
CA SER A 320 -3.30 -17.64 7.69
C SER A 320 -2.04 -18.46 7.43
N LEU A 321 -2.17 -19.72 7.02
CA LEU A 321 -1.05 -20.56 6.60
C LEU A 321 -0.35 -20.02 5.35
N GLU A 322 -1.10 -19.52 4.38
CA GLU A 322 -0.53 -18.92 3.18
C GLU A 322 0.24 -17.63 3.49
N VAL A 323 -0.33 -16.74 4.30
CA VAL A 323 0.32 -15.50 4.72
C VAL A 323 1.59 -15.79 5.52
N ALA A 324 1.54 -16.73 6.48
CA ALA A 324 2.69 -17.13 7.28
C ALA A 324 3.79 -17.78 6.42
N SER A 325 3.43 -18.66 5.48
CA SER A 325 4.39 -19.30 4.59
C SER A 325 5.08 -18.32 3.65
N SER A 326 4.35 -17.30 3.20
CA SER A 326 4.89 -16.22 2.37
C SER A 326 5.88 -15.33 3.12
N ALA A 327 5.70 -15.16 4.43
CA ALA A 327 6.62 -14.40 5.29
C ALA A 327 7.93 -15.18 5.62
N MET A 328 7.89 -16.51 5.55
CA MET A 328 9.04 -17.37 5.88
C MET A 328 9.98 -17.66 4.70
N LEU A 329 9.64 -17.28 3.48
CA LEU A 329 10.55 -17.43 2.34
C LEU A 329 11.68 -16.40 2.46
N PRO A 330 12.96 -16.80 2.69
CA PRO A 330 14.05 -15.85 2.76
C PRO A 330 14.17 -15.14 1.41
N MET A 331 14.25 -13.80 1.45
CA MET A 331 14.74 -13.06 0.30
C MET A 331 16.13 -13.60 -0.03
N ARG A 332 16.26 -14.34 -1.14
CA ARG A 332 17.58 -14.67 -1.67
C ARG A 332 18.23 -13.34 -2.02
N THR A 333 19.16 -12.92 -1.18
CA THR A 333 20.19 -11.94 -1.54
C THR A 333 20.85 -12.45 -2.81
N VAL A 334 20.67 -11.71 -3.89
CA VAL A 334 21.51 -11.90 -5.09
C VAL A 334 22.89 -11.40 -4.66
N GLU A 335 23.76 -12.32 -4.31
CA GLU A 335 25.18 -12.04 -4.28
C GLU A 335 25.59 -11.64 -5.69
N VAL A 336 25.87 -10.37 -5.88
CA VAL A 336 26.59 -9.89 -7.06
C VAL A 336 28.01 -10.44 -6.87
N GLY A 337 28.32 -11.52 -7.59
CA GLY A 337 29.68 -12.03 -7.65
C GLY A 337 30.59 -10.93 -8.19
N GLU A 338 31.59 -10.59 -7.40
CA GLU A 338 32.79 -9.91 -7.86
C GLU A 338 33.50 -10.91 -8.78
N ASP A 339 33.39 -10.70 -10.08
CA ASP A 339 34.26 -11.35 -11.06
C ASP A 339 35.37 -10.36 -11.43
N GLU A 340 36.61 -10.85 -11.28
CA GLU A 340 37.90 -10.25 -11.62
C GLU A 340 38.04 -9.78 -13.07
#